data_17add03c65261a1f3af2389681d302fa
#
_entry.id   17add03c65261a1f3af2389681d302fa
#
_cell.length_a   1.000
_cell.length_b   1.000
_cell.length_c   1.000
_cell.angle_alpha   90.00
_cell.angle_beta   90.00
_cell.angle_gamma   90.00
#
_symmetry.space_group_name_H-M   'P 1'
#
loop_
_entity.id
_entity.type
_entity.pdbx_description
1 polymer ?
#
loop_
_entity_poly.entity_id
_entity_poly.type
_entity_poly.pdbx_seq_one_letter_code
_entity_poly.pdbx_strand_id
1 'polypeptide(L)'
;MTAPSASIRVILAEDQTMVLGALSALLELEPDITVIAQTANGRDALTAVTRLTPDVLVTDIEMPQMTGLELAASLRTTHPNTRTIILTTFARPGYLRRALDAGARGYLLKDRPAAELADAVRRVHRGLRVVDPALATEAWNAELDPLTERERQILQRAGDGRSSTEIAAELHLSEGTVRNYLSEAIAKLGASNRTDAARIARTKGWL
;
A
#
# COMPACT_ATOMS: atom_id res chain seq x y z
N MET A 1 -2.30 -29.07 -29.58
CA MET A 1 -1.50 -28.92 -28.36
C MET A 1 -1.16 -27.47 -28.24
N THR A 2 -1.92 -26.71 -27.46
CA THR A 2 -1.61 -25.30 -27.13
C THR A 2 -0.37 -25.29 -26.23
N ALA A 3 0.65 -24.53 -26.60
CA ALA A 3 1.82 -24.31 -25.74
C ALA A 3 1.33 -23.88 -24.34
N PRO A 4 1.96 -24.36 -23.26
CA PRO A 4 1.58 -23.91 -21.93
C PRO A 4 1.73 -22.38 -21.89
N SER A 5 0.63 -21.69 -21.65
CA SER A 5 0.63 -20.24 -21.39
C SER A 5 1.62 -20.01 -20.24
N ALA A 6 2.56 -19.08 -20.43
CA ALA A 6 3.51 -18.76 -19.37
C ALA A 6 2.73 -18.39 -18.10
N SER A 7 3.04 -19.06 -16.99
CA SER A 7 2.40 -18.81 -15.70
C SER A 7 2.65 -17.37 -15.25
N ILE A 8 1.63 -16.70 -14.70
CA ILE A 8 1.73 -15.36 -14.13
C ILE A 8 2.57 -15.44 -12.85
N ARG A 9 3.69 -14.76 -12.85
CA ARG A 9 4.64 -14.76 -11.73
C ARG A 9 4.26 -13.72 -10.69
N VAL A 10 3.93 -14.16 -9.48
CA VAL A 10 3.41 -13.31 -8.41
C VAL A 10 4.38 -13.28 -7.23
N ILE A 11 4.59 -12.10 -6.64
CA ILE A 11 5.18 -11.94 -5.31
C ILE A 11 4.08 -11.49 -4.36
N LEU A 12 4.07 -12.09 -3.15
CA LEU A 12 3.20 -11.71 -2.05
C LEU A 12 4.00 -10.96 -0.98
N ALA A 13 3.46 -9.84 -0.49
CA ALA A 13 4.01 -9.07 0.62
C ALA A 13 2.92 -8.84 1.67
N GLU A 14 3.09 -9.42 2.86
CA GLU A 14 2.10 -9.45 3.94
C GLU A 14 2.82 -9.74 5.26
N ASP A 15 2.65 -8.90 6.28
CA ASP A 15 3.34 -9.05 7.56
C ASP A 15 2.69 -10.10 8.49
N GLN A 16 1.43 -10.43 8.25
CA GLN A 16 0.72 -11.46 8.99
C GLN A 16 0.99 -12.84 8.38
N THR A 17 1.85 -13.62 9.02
CA THR A 17 2.32 -14.93 8.52
C THR A 17 1.18 -15.88 8.12
N MET A 18 0.09 -15.91 8.91
CA MET A 18 -1.06 -16.77 8.62
C MET A 18 -1.77 -16.35 7.34
N VAL A 19 -1.97 -15.02 7.16
CA VAL A 19 -2.61 -14.46 5.95
C VAL A 19 -1.72 -14.70 4.73
N LEU A 20 -0.42 -14.44 4.85
CA LEU A 20 0.56 -14.70 3.79
C LEU A 20 0.54 -16.14 3.32
N GLY A 21 0.56 -17.09 4.26
CA GLY A 21 0.48 -18.52 3.94
C GLY A 21 -0.82 -18.92 3.26
N ALA A 22 -1.97 -18.38 3.74
CA ALA A 22 -3.27 -18.66 3.15
C ALA A 22 -3.37 -18.11 1.72
N LEU A 23 -2.95 -16.86 1.49
CA LEU A 23 -2.95 -16.24 0.16
C LEU A 23 -2.08 -17.01 -0.83
N SER A 24 -0.90 -17.46 -0.39
CA SER A 24 -0.01 -18.28 -1.23
C SER A 24 -0.66 -19.59 -1.61
N ALA A 25 -1.15 -20.33 -0.63
CA ALA A 25 -1.80 -21.62 -0.87
C ALA A 25 -3.01 -21.49 -1.82
N LEU A 26 -3.80 -20.44 -1.68
CA LEU A 26 -4.96 -20.17 -2.54
C LEU A 26 -4.56 -19.85 -3.98
N LEU A 27 -3.53 -19.03 -4.19
CA LEU A 27 -3.05 -18.70 -5.53
C LEU A 27 -2.34 -19.87 -6.21
N GLU A 28 -1.66 -20.73 -5.45
CA GLU A 28 -1.00 -21.93 -5.96
C GLU A 28 -1.97 -23.03 -6.42
N LEU A 29 -3.26 -22.93 -6.05
CA LEU A 29 -4.31 -23.81 -6.63
C LEU A 29 -4.64 -23.44 -8.07
N GLU A 30 -4.27 -22.25 -8.52
CA GLU A 30 -4.56 -21.77 -9.86
C GLU A 30 -3.46 -22.22 -10.84
N PRO A 31 -3.79 -22.98 -11.91
CA PRO A 31 -2.79 -23.59 -12.78
C PRO A 31 -1.97 -22.60 -13.60
N ASP A 32 -2.43 -21.36 -13.71
CA ASP A 32 -1.82 -20.27 -14.50
C ASP A 32 -1.15 -19.19 -13.64
N ILE A 33 -1.06 -19.39 -12.30
CA ILE A 33 -0.43 -18.47 -11.37
C ILE A 33 0.68 -19.21 -10.61
N THR A 34 1.82 -18.55 -10.41
CA THR A 34 2.93 -19.07 -9.62
C THR A 34 3.41 -18.03 -8.62
N VAL A 35 3.36 -18.36 -7.34
CA VAL A 35 3.94 -17.52 -6.28
C VAL A 35 5.45 -17.78 -6.24
N ILE A 36 6.25 -16.79 -6.68
CA ILE A 36 7.70 -16.93 -6.82
C ILE A 36 8.48 -16.42 -5.60
N ALA A 37 7.84 -15.65 -4.72
CA ALA A 37 8.39 -15.25 -3.43
C ALA A 37 7.28 -14.74 -2.50
N GLN A 38 7.56 -14.85 -1.19
CA GLN A 38 6.75 -14.33 -0.10
C GLN A 38 7.64 -13.47 0.78
N THR A 39 7.15 -12.32 1.24
CA THR A 39 7.89 -11.37 2.06
C THR A 39 7.01 -10.81 3.17
N ALA A 40 7.59 -10.49 4.32
CA ALA A 40 6.86 -10.00 5.49
C ALA A 40 6.96 -8.47 5.69
N ASN A 41 7.57 -7.77 4.75
CA ASN A 41 7.68 -6.30 4.78
C ASN A 41 7.97 -5.73 3.39
N GLY A 42 7.72 -4.43 3.23
CA GLY A 42 7.85 -3.78 1.93
C GLY A 42 9.29 -3.67 1.42
N ARG A 43 10.29 -3.60 2.32
CA ARG A 43 11.70 -3.50 1.89
C ARG A 43 12.22 -4.81 1.29
N ASP A 44 11.89 -5.92 1.92
CA ASP A 44 12.21 -7.25 1.37
C ASP A 44 11.45 -7.50 0.07
N ALA A 45 10.19 -7.04 -0.01
CA ALA A 45 9.40 -7.08 -1.23
C ALA A 45 10.06 -6.32 -2.37
N LEU A 46 10.54 -5.09 -2.14
CA LEU A 46 11.27 -4.31 -3.15
C LEU A 46 12.52 -5.04 -3.64
N THR A 47 13.28 -5.63 -2.71
CA THR A 47 14.48 -6.42 -3.04
C THR A 47 14.11 -7.65 -3.87
N ALA A 48 13.04 -8.35 -3.50
CA ALA A 48 12.55 -9.52 -4.23
C ALA A 48 12.07 -9.15 -5.64
N VAL A 49 11.31 -8.05 -5.79
CA VAL A 49 10.85 -7.54 -7.10
C VAL A 49 12.03 -7.20 -7.99
N THR A 50 13.04 -6.50 -7.46
CA THR A 50 14.25 -6.13 -8.21
C THR A 50 15.00 -7.37 -8.72
N ARG A 51 15.11 -8.40 -7.90
CA ARG A 51 15.83 -9.64 -8.25
C ARG A 51 15.05 -10.55 -9.18
N LEU A 52 13.74 -10.69 -8.95
CA LEU A 52 12.92 -11.73 -9.57
C LEU A 52 12.05 -11.21 -10.71
N THR A 53 11.87 -9.90 -10.84
CA THR A 53 11.04 -9.25 -11.88
C THR A 53 9.68 -9.95 -12.10
N PRO A 54 8.77 -9.93 -11.09
CA PRO A 54 7.46 -10.55 -11.21
C PRO A 54 6.55 -9.78 -12.17
N ASP A 55 5.51 -10.45 -12.67
CA ASP A 55 4.45 -9.81 -13.43
C ASP A 55 3.54 -8.99 -12.53
N VAL A 56 3.20 -9.55 -11.35
CA VAL A 56 2.29 -8.92 -10.39
C VAL A 56 2.89 -9.00 -8.98
N LEU A 57 2.83 -7.88 -8.27
CA LEU A 57 3.01 -7.81 -6.82
C LEU A 57 1.64 -7.66 -6.17
N VAL A 58 1.35 -8.54 -5.21
CA VAL A 58 0.20 -8.41 -4.30
C VAL A 58 0.75 -8.01 -2.94
N THR A 59 0.31 -6.89 -2.40
CA THR A 59 0.87 -6.34 -1.16
C THR A 59 -0.20 -5.83 -0.22
N ASP A 60 -0.01 -6.05 1.10
CA ASP A 60 -0.77 -5.32 2.12
C ASP A 60 -0.37 -3.84 2.13
N ILE A 61 -1.19 -3.00 2.75
CA ILE A 61 -0.90 -1.58 2.98
C ILE A 61 0.05 -1.41 4.17
N GLU A 62 -0.34 -1.95 5.31
CA GLU A 62 0.33 -1.69 6.58
C GLU A 62 1.39 -2.77 6.85
N MET A 63 2.62 -2.52 6.47
CA MET A 63 3.75 -3.41 6.71
C MET A 63 4.92 -2.67 7.37
N PRO A 64 5.74 -3.35 8.18
CA PRO A 64 6.93 -2.76 8.77
C PRO A 64 7.97 -2.35 7.72
N GLN A 65 8.83 -1.40 8.07
CA GLN A 65 9.95 -0.85 7.28
C GLN A 65 9.54 -0.05 6.03
N MET A 66 8.56 -0.49 5.27
CA MET A 66 8.02 0.17 4.08
C MET A 66 6.58 -0.29 3.88
N THR A 67 5.66 0.66 3.79
CA THR A 67 4.24 0.39 3.51
C THR A 67 4.02 -0.08 2.08
N GLY A 68 2.92 -0.79 1.82
CA GLY A 68 2.56 -1.20 0.45
C GLY A 68 2.32 -0.03 -0.49
N LEU A 69 1.89 1.13 0.02
CA LEU A 69 1.73 2.34 -0.77
C LEU A 69 3.07 2.95 -1.19
N GLU A 70 4.04 3.02 -0.26
CA GLU A 70 5.41 3.46 -0.56
C GLU A 70 6.09 2.52 -1.55
N LEU A 71 5.89 1.21 -1.37
CA LEU A 71 6.38 0.18 -2.28
C LEU A 71 5.80 0.37 -3.69
N ALA A 72 4.49 0.52 -3.82
CA ALA A 72 3.83 0.76 -5.11
C ALA A 72 4.34 2.03 -5.80
N ALA A 73 4.50 3.14 -5.05
CA ALA A 73 5.04 4.39 -5.56
C ALA A 73 6.49 4.24 -6.07
N SER A 74 7.33 3.50 -5.34
CA SER A 74 8.70 3.18 -5.74
C SER A 74 8.72 2.36 -7.04
N LEU A 75 7.92 1.30 -7.10
CA LEU A 75 7.87 0.39 -8.26
C LEU A 75 7.35 1.06 -9.52
N ARG A 76 6.44 2.03 -9.40
CA ARG A 76 5.94 2.79 -10.56
C ARG A 76 7.06 3.39 -11.41
N THR A 77 8.15 3.82 -10.79
CA THR A 77 9.28 4.46 -11.47
C THR A 77 10.43 3.49 -11.77
N THR A 78 10.69 2.56 -10.84
CA THR A 78 11.85 1.67 -10.94
C THR A 78 11.55 0.36 -11.67
N HIS A 79 10.31 -0.14 -11.58
CA HIS A 79 9.88 -1.42 -12.16
C HIS A 79 8.49 -1.30 -12.82
N PRO A 80 8.34 -0.48 -13.88
CA PRO A 80 7.03 -0.16 -14.47
C PRO A 80 6.32 -1.38 -15.09
N ASN A 81 7.02 -2.47 -15.34
CA ASN A 81 6.45 -3.72 -15.84
C ASN A 81 5.80 -4.58 -14.76
N THR A 82 6.20 -4.43 -13.49
CA THR A 82 5.56 -5.11 -12.36
C THR A 82 4.30 -4.33 -11.95
N ARG A 83 3.15 -4.96 -12.05
CA ARG A 83 1.87 -4.35 -11.69
C ARG A 83 1.52 -4.64 -10.25
N THR A 84 1.07 -3.64 -9.50
CA THR A 84 0.78 -3.78 -8.08
C THR A 84 -0.72 -3.89 -7.82
N ILE A 85 -1.09 -4.88 -7.00
CA ILE A 85 -2.40 -5.05 -6.36
C ILE A 85 -2.21 -4.77 -4.87
N ILE A 86 -3.02 -3.87 -4.34
CA ILE A 86 -3.11 -3.61 -2.90
C ILE A 86 -4.23 -4.46 -2.32
N LEU A 87 -3.94 -5.18 -1.23
CA LEU A 87 -4.94 -5.83 -0.38
C LEU A 87 -5.10 -5.04 0.92
N THR A 88 -6.32 -4.91 1.43
CA THR A 88 -6.59 -4.23 2.68
C THR A 88 -7.72 -4.90 3.45
N THR A 89 -7.65 -4.86 4.78
CA THR A 89 -8.74 -5.32 5.65
C THR A 89 -9.85 -4.28 5.80
N PHE A 90 -9.54 -3.01 5.58
CA PHE A 90 -10.47 -1.90 5.81
C PHE A 90 -10.61 -1.00 4.60
N ALA A 91 -11.86 -0.72 4.27
CA ALA A 91 -12.23 0.28 3.28
C ALA A 91 -12.04 1.70 3.86
N ARG A 92 -10.79 2.19 3.92
CA ARG A 92 -10.54 3.58 4.29
C ARG A 92 -10.50 4.43 3.02
N PRO A 93 -11.38 5.41 2.87
CA PRO A 93 -11.56 6.16 1.61
C PRO A 93 -10.27 6.79 1.06
N GLY A 94 -9.43 7.33 1.93
CA GLY A 94 -8.16 7.96 1.55
C GLY A 94 -7.14 6.98 0.96
N TYR A 95 -7.18 5.72 1.34
CA TYR A 95 -6.22 4.72 0.85
C TYR A 95 -6.42 4.36 -0.62
N LEU A 96 -7.66 4.27 -1.10
CA LEU A 96 -7.90 3.99 -2.52
C LEU A 96 -7.27 5.08 -3.40
N ARG A 97 -7.50 6.35 -3.07
CA ARG A 97 -6.93 7.47 -3.83
C ARG A 97 -5.41 7.40 -3.84
N ARG A 98 -4.81 7.23 -2.68
CA ARG A 98 -3.34 7.10 -2.53
C ARG A 98 -2.78 5.89 -3.29
N ALA A 99 -3.48 4.74 -3.25
CA ALA A 99 -3.07 3.56 -4.00
C ALA A 99 -3.07 3.81 -5.51
N LEU A 100 -4.10 4.47 -6.03
CA LEU A 100 -4.18 4.83 -7.45
C LEU A 100 -3.10 5.85 -7.84
N ASP A 101 -2.85 6.85 -7.01
CA ASP A 101 -1.81 7.86 -7.22
C ASP A 101 -0.39 7.24 -7.12
N ALA A 102 -0.20 6.22 -6.28
CA ALA A 102 1.00 5.41 -6.22
C ALA A 102 1.19 4.47 -7.44
N GLY A 103 0.19 4.35 -8.29
CA GLY A 103 0.26 3.54 -9.52
C GLY A 103 -0.28 2.12 -9.38
N ALA A 104 -0.93 1.77 -8.26
CA ALA A 104 -1.57 0.48 -8.11
C ALA A 104 -2.62 0.24 -9.22
N ARG A 105 -2.67 -0.98 -9.72
CA ARG A 105 -3.64 -1.43 -10.72
C ARG A 105 -4.77 -2.24 -10.13
N GLY A 106 -4.59 -2.80 -8.94
CA GLY A 106 -5.62 -3.50 -8.17
C GLY A 106 -5.76 -2.90 -6.77
N TYR A 107 -6.99 -2.86 -6.27
CA TYR A 107 -7.29 -2.50 -4.89
C TYR A 107 -8.48 -3.32 -4.41
N LEU A 108 -8.23 -4.25 -3.50
CA LEU A 108 -9.18 -5.30 -3.06
C LEU A 108 -9.26 -5.39 -1.55
N LEU A 109 -10.40 -5.85 -1.06
CA LEU A 109 -10.57 -6.23 0.34
C LEU A 109 -10.07 -7.66 0.60
N LYS A 110 -9.43 -7.89 1.75
CA LYS A 110 -8.94 -9.23 2.18
C LYS A 110 -10.06 -10.20 2.57
N ASP A 111 -11.27 -9.73 2.79
CA ASP A 111 -12.44 -10.53 3.13
C ASP A 111 -13.19 -11.09 1.91
N ARG A 112 -12.70 -10.82 0.70
CA ARG A 112 -13.27 -11.33 -0.54
C ARG A 112 -12.89 -12.80 -0.77
N PRO A 113 -13.75 -13.55 -1.52
CA PRO A 113 -13.41 -14.90 -1.93
C PRO A 113 -12.06 -14.97 -2.67
N ALA A 114 -11.27 -16.01 -2.41
CA ALA A 114 -9.96 -16.20 -3.04
C ALA A 114 -10.00 -16.18 -4.57
N ALA A 115 -11.08 -16.69 -5.17
CA ALA A 115 -11.27 -16.66 -6.61
C ALA A 115 -11.30 -15.25 -7.19
N GLU A 116 -11.75 -14.25 -6.43
CA GLU A 116 -11.73 -12.85 -6.85
C GLU A 116 -10.30 -12.30 -6.90
N LEU A 117 -9.43 -12.72 -5.98
CA LEU A 117 -8.01 -12.35 -6.02
C LEU A 117 -7.32 -12.95 -7.25
N ALA A 118 -7.55 -14.21 -7.55
CA ALA A 118 -6.97 -14.87 -8.73
C ALA A 118 -7.45 -14.20 -10.03
N ASP A 119 -8.76 -13.88 -10.15
CA ASP A 119 -9.29 -13.10 -11.28
C ASP A 119 -8.65 -11.72 -11.37
N ALA A 120 -8.49 -11.03 -10.25
CA ALA A 120 -7.84 -9.72 -10.20
C ALA A 120 -6.38 -9.80 -10.67
N VAL A 121 -5.62 -10.81 -10.26
CA VAL A 121 -4.25 -11.05 -10.74
C VAL A 121 -4.23 -11.18 -12.27
N ARG A 122 -5.13 -11.99 -12.84
CA ARG A 122 -5.23 -12.18 -14.30
C ARG A 122 -5.59 -10.88 -15.02
N ARG A 123 -6.56 -10.14 -14.50
CA ARG A 123 -7.00 -8.86 -15.10
C ARG A 123 -5.92 -7.80 -15.01
N VAL A 124 -5.27 -7.67 -13.88
CA VAL A 124 -4.16 -6.74 -13.67
C VAL A 124 -2.97 -7.12 -14.55
N HIS A 125 -2.64 -8.42 -14.66
CA HIS A 125 -1.61 -8.90 -15.60
C HIS A 125 -1.90 -8.53 -17.06
N ARG A 126 -3.18 -8.46 -17.46
CA ARG A 126 -3.59 -7.96 -18.79
C ARG A 126 -3.61 -6.43 -18.93
N GLY A 127 -3.21 -5.70 -17.88
CA GLY A 127 -3.15 -4.23 -17.86
C GLY A 127 -4.45 -3.54 -17.47
N LEU A 128 -5.48 -4.28 -17.08
CA LEU A 128 -6.73 -3.71 -16.58
C LEU A 128 -6.58 -3.15 -15.17
N ARG A 129 -7.48 -2.26 -14.78
CA ARG A 129 -7.64 -1.85 -13.38
C ARG A 129 -8.74 -2.65 -12.73
N VAL A 130 -8.52 -3.05 -11.48
CA VAL A 130 -9.47 -3.80 -10.67
C VAL A 130 -9.63 -3.08 -9.33
N VAL A 131 -10.81 -2.55 -9.08
CA VAL A 131 -11.14 -1.91 -7.80
C VAL A 131 -12.40 -2.57 -7.27
N ASP A 132 -12.38 -2.97 -5.99
CA ASP A 132 -13.56 -3.49 -5.34
C ASP A 132 -14.69 -2.43 -5.38
N PRO A 133 -15.90 -2.77 -5.82
CA PRO A 133 -17.02 -1.82 -5.92
C PRO A 133 -17.36 -1.13 -4.58
N ALA A 134 -17.22 -1.84 -3.45
CA ALA A 134 -17.47 -1.26 -2.13
C ALA A 134 -16.48 -0.12 -1.85
N LEU A 135 -15.18 -0.34 -2.17
CA LEU A 135 -14.13 0.66 -2.02
C LEU A 135 -14.30 1.84 -2.97
N ALA A 136 -14.75 1.60 -4.19
CA ALA A 136 -15.01 2.66 -5.15
C ALA A 136 -16.13 3.61 -4.68
N THR A 137 -17.20 3.07 -4.09
CA THR A 137 -18.31 3.86 -3.57
C THR A 137 -17.89 4.72 -2.38
N GLU A 138 -17.09 4.17 -1.46
CA GLU A 138 -16.57 4.93 -0.32
C GLU A 138 -15.60 6.03 -0.74
N ALA A 139 -14.75 5.77 -1.71
CA ALA A 139 -13.81 6.77 -2.21
C ALA A 139 -14.52 7.94 -2.93
N TRP A 140 -15.68 7.71 -3.53
CA TRP A 140 -16.47 8.77 -4.14
C TRP A 140 -17.01 9.78 -3.11
N ASN A 141 -17.32 9.30 -1.91
CA ASN A 141 -17.84 10.10 -0.79
C ASN A 141 -16.73 10.64 0.12
N ALA A 142 -15.46 10.33 -0.16
CA ALA A 142 -14.33 10.72 0.68
C ALA A 142 -14.01 12.20 0.60
N GLU A 143 -13.76 12.79 1.76
CA GLU A 143 -13.13 14.12 1.82
C GLU A 143 -11.72 14.05 1.19
N LEU A 144 -11.34 15.14 0.52
CA LEU A 144 -9.99 15.25 -0.04
C LEU A 144 -8.95 15.31 1.09
N ASP A 145 -7.86 14.59 0.93
CA ASP A 145 -6.72 14.68 1.85
C ASP A 145 -6.12 16.09 1.81
N PRO A 146 -6.19 16.86 2.89
CA PRO A 146 -5.66 18.23 2.93
C PRO A 146 -4.14 18.27 3.16
N LEU A 147 -3.52 17.11 3.49
CA LEU A 147 -2.11 17.04 3.84
C LEU A 147 -1.22 16.94 2.61
N THR A 148 -0.15 17.72 2.62
CA THR A 148 0.97 17.50 1.69
C THR A 148 1.73 16.22 2.05
N GLU A 149 2.48 15.68 1.10
CA GLU A 149 3.31 14.48 1.34
C GLU A 149 4.28 14.69 2.52
N ARG A 150 4.84 15.89 2.65
CA ARG A 150 5.78 16.19 3.73
C ARG A 150 5.11 16.28 5.10
N GLU A 151 3.94 16.89 5.19
CA GLU A 151 3.13 16.91 6.40
C GLU A 151 2.73 15.50 6.83
N ARG A 152 2.36 14.65 5.89
CA ARG A 152 1.99 13.26 6.12
C ARG A 152 3.15 12.45 6.70
N GLN A 153 4.33 12.51 6.08
CA GLN A 153 5.54 11.83 6.55
C GLN A 153 5.92 12.23 7.98
N ILE A 154 5.80 13.51 8.30
CA ILE A 154 6.14 14.03 9.62
C ILE A 154 5.06 13.65 10.64
N LEU A 155 3.78 13.80 10.28
CA LEU A 155 2.65 13.49 11.16
C LEU A 155 2.58 11.99 11.48
N GLN A 156 2.90 11.11 10.52
CA GLN A 156 2.96 9.68 10.74
C GLN A 156 3.98 9.33 11.82
N ARG A 157 5.22 9.82 11.72
CA ARG A 157 6.28 9.60 12.71
C ARG A 157 5.94 10.17 14.08
N ALA A 158 5.33 11.34 14.10
CA ALA A 158 4.84 11.95 15.33
C ALA A 158 3.73 11.11 15.99
N GLY A 159 2.85 10.52 15.19
CA GLY A 159 1.83 9.58 15.62
C GLY A 159 2.37 8.25 16.14
N ASP A 160 3.58 7.84 15.69
CA ASP A 160 4.34 6.69 16.19
C ASP A 160 5.16 7.01 17.46
N GLY A 161 4.98 8.21 18.02
CA GLY A 161 5.61 8.64 19.26
C GLY A 161 6.99 9.28 19.10
N ARG A 162 7.50 9.50 17.88
CA ARG A 162 8.78 10.16 17.66
C ARG A 162 8.74 11.62 18.10
N SER A 163 9.83 12.08 18.70
CA SER A 163 10.05 13.49 19.03
C SER A 163 10.38 14.31 17.77
N SER A 164 10.18 15.63 17.85
CA SER A 164 10.55 16.53 16.73
C SER A 164 12.05 16.46 16.41
N THR A 165 12.90 16.23 17.40
CA THR A 165 14.35 16.06 17.23
C THR A 165 14.67 14.78 16.46
N GLU A 166 14.06 13.64 16.79
CA GLU A 166 14.24 12.37 16.08
C GLU A 166 13.74 12.46 14.64
N ILE A 167 12.56 13.06 14.42
CA ILE A 167 12.00 13.27 13.09
C ILE A 167 12.91 14.17 12.25
N ALA A 168 13.44 15.24 12.84
CA ALA A 168 14.36 16.15 12.17
C ALA A 168 15.63 15.45 11.71
N ALA A 169 16.23 14.63 12.57
CA ALA A 169 17.40 13.84 12.25
C ALA A 169 17.12 12.83 11.12
N GLU A 170 16.02 12.09 11.21
CA GLU A 170 15.63 11.06 10.26
C GLU A 170 15.32 11.64 8.85
N LEU A 171 14.69 12.80 8.80
CA LEU A 171 14.26 13.45 7.56
C LEU A 171 15.24 14.53 7.05
N HIS A 172 16.39 14.70 7.71
CA HIS A 172 17.41 15.72 7.39
C HIS A 172 16.82 17.13 7.38
N LEU A 173 16.03 17.48 8.41
CA LEU A 173 15.41 18.78 8.61
C LEU A 173 15.88 19.45 9.89
N SER A 174 15.54 20.73 10.07
CA SER A 174 15.62 21.39 11.37
C SER A 174 14.40 21.05 12.24
N GLU A 175 14.56 21.05 13.57
CA GLU A 175 13.41 20.88 14.48
C GLU A 175 12.34 21.96 14.28
N GLY A 176 12.75 23.19 13.97
CA GLY A 176 11.83 24.28 13.67
C GLY A 176 10.96 23.96 12.45
N THR A 177 11.57 23.41 11.40
CA THR A 177 10.86 22.97 10.20
C THR A 177 9.85 21.86 10.52
N VAL A 178 10.23 20.87 11.33
CA VAL A 178 9.32 19.79 11.75
C VAL A 178 8.14 20.35 12.55
N ARG A 179 8.39 21.27 13.49
CA ARG A 179 7.32 21.91 14.26
C ARG A 179 6.35 22.72 13.40
N ASN A 180 6.85 23.41 12.39
CA ASN A 180 6.00 24.15 11.44
C ASN A 180 5.07 23.20 10.67
N TYR A 181 5.60 22.14 10.08
CA TYR A 181 4.78 21.13 9.38
C TYR A 181 3.73 20.48 10.30
N LEU A 182 4.09 20.17 11.55
CA LEU A 182 3.12 19.63 12.52
C LEU A 182 2.02 20.64 12.83
N SER A 183 2.36 21.91 13.00
CA SER A 183 1.38 22.98 13.25
C SER A 183 0.42 23.18 12.07
N GLU A 184 0.94 23.15 10.84
CA GLU A 184 0.13 23.21 9.62
C GLU A 184 -0.80 22.01 9.50
N ALA A 185 -0.30 20.79 9.72
CA ALA A 185 -1.10 19.58 9.69
C ALA A 185 -2.21 19.59 10.75
N ILE A 186 -1.91 20.02 12.00
CA ILE A 186 -2.88 20.17 13.09
C ILE A 186 -3.98 21.15 12.68
N ALA A 187 -3.61 22.29 12.12
CA ALA A 187 -4.56 23.32 11.67
C ALA A 187 -5.46 22.82 10.53
N LYS A 188 -4.89 22.16 9.51
CA LYS A 188 -5.64 21.60 8.38
C LYS A 188 -6.65 20.54 8.80
N LEU A 189 -6.32 19.77 9.83
CA LEU A 189 -7.18 18.70 10.34
C LEU A 189 -8.16 19.17 11.42
N GLY A 190 -8.08 20.44 11.85
CA GLY A 190 -8.88 20.94 12.97
C GLY A 190 -8.63 20.20 14.29
N ALA A 191 -7.43 19.65 14.45
CA ALA A 191 -7.06 18.82 15.58
C ALA A 191 -6.59 19.65 16.77
N SER A 192 -6.71 19.08 17.98
CA SER A 192 -6.28 19.74 19.23
C SER A 192 -4.76 19.66 19.48
N ASN A 193 -4.11 18.64 18.93
CA ASN A 193 -2.67 18.37 19.08
C ASN A 193 -2.20 17.36 18.04
N ARG A 194 -0.87 17.07 17.99
CA ARG A 194 -0.26 16.16 17.03
C ARG A 194 -0.79 14.73 17.11
N THR A 195 -1.13 14.25 18.31
CA THR A 195 -1.65 12.89 18.51
C THR A 195 -3.07 12.77 17.98
N ASP A 196 -3.90 13.78 18.23
CA ASP A 196 -5.25 13.87 17.69
C ASP A 196 -5.24 14.01 16.16
N ALA A 197 -4.35 14.84 15.62
CA ALA A 197 -4.15 14.97 14.19
C ALA A 197 -3.78 13.65 13.51
N ALA A 198 -2.84 12.89 14.11
CA ALA A 198 -2.46 11.58 13.61
C ALA A 198 -3.62 10.57 13.68
N ARG A 199 -4.40 10.58 14.75
CA ARG A 199 -5.60 9.75 14.90
C ARG A 199 -6.64 10.06 13.82
N ILE A 200 -6.97 11.34 13.61
CA ILE A 200 -7.91 11.77 12.56
C ILE A 200 -7.43 11.33 11.19
N ALA A 201 -6.17 11.59 10.87
CA ALA A 201 -5.60 11.26 9.57
C ALA A 201 -5.56 9.74 9.32
N ARG A 202 -5.23 8.92 10.33
CA ARG A 202 -5.31 7.45 10.25
C ARG A 202 -6.73 6.95 10.02
N THR A 203 -7.71 7.49 10.75
CA THR A 203 -9.13 7.10 10.59
C THR A 203 -9.63 7.39 9.17
N LYS A 204 -9.17 8.48 8.56
CA LYS A 204 -9.53 8.87 7.18
C LYS A 204 -8.66 8.20 6.10
N GLY A 205 -7.64 7.43 6.48
CA GLY A 205 -6.72 6.79 5.54
C GLY A 205 -5.77 7.77 4.84
N TRP A 206 -5.48 8.89 5.48
CA TRP A 206 -4.52 9.88 4.98
C TRP A 206 -3.07 9.62 5.47
N LEU A 207 -2.92 8.78 6.52
CA LEU A 207 -1.64 8.24 6.99
C LEU A 207 -1.54 6.76 6.72
#